data_5180d381fd366dec38723f92c5ad7ccb
#
_entry.id   5180d381fd366dec38723f92c5ad7ccb
#
_cell.length_a   1.000
_cell.length_b   1.000
_cell.length_c   1.000
_cell.angle_alpha   90.00
_cell.angle_beta   90.00
_cell.angle_gamma   90.00
#
_symmetry.space_group_name_H-M   'P 1'
#
loop_
_entity.id
_entity.type
_entity.pdbx_description
1 polymer ?
#
loop_
_entity_poly.entity_id
_entity_poly.type
_entity_poly.pdbx_seq_one_letter_code
_entity_poly.pdbx_strand_id
1 'polypeptide(L)' 'MLELWNKCSEKLENKLSQEDFNTWIRPLKATEEENTLELLAPNDFILNYIEKNFSEEINKLNNSFLYTRYPQKILTFIL' A
#
# COMPACT_ATOMS: atom_id res chain seq x y z
N MET A 1 11.57 -5.82 6.98
CA MET A 1 11.24 -6.54 5.74
C MET A 1 9.91 -6.08 5.19
N LEU A 2 9.84 -5.87 3.89
CA LEU A 2 8.62 -5.32 3.27
C LEU A 2 7.84 -6.39 2.52
N GLU A 3 7.72 -7.56 3.14
CA GLU A 3 7.13 -8.72 2.47
C GLU A 3 5.67 -8.51 2.09
N LEU A 4 4.88 -8.00 3.02
CA LEU A 4 3.46 -7.75 2.77
C LEU A 4 3.29 -6.65 1.72
N TRP A 5 4.03 -5.54 1.87
CA TRP A 5 3.93 -4.44 0.92
C TRP A 5 4.38 -4.86 -0.47
N ASN A 6 5.42 -5.66 -0.55
CA ASN A 6 5.89 -6.14 -1.86
C ASN A 6 4.81 -6.94 -2.57
N LYS A 7 4.06 -7.75 -1.84
CA LYS A 7 2.96 -8.52 -2.42
C LYS A 7 1.79 -7.62 -2.82
N CYS A 8 1.44 -6.67 -1.98
CA CYS A 8 0.40 -5.70 -2.31
C CYS A 8 0.76 -4.87 -3.52
N SER A 9 2.00 -4.40 -3.56
CA SER A 9 2.51 -3.59 -4.66
C SER A 9 2.49 -4.35 -5.98
N GLU A 10 2.87 -5.62 -5.94
CA GLU A 10 2.85 -6.47 -7.11
C GLU A 10 1.43 -6.63 -7.66
N LYS A 11 0.47 -6.84 -6.77
CA LYS A 11 -0.93 -6.93 -7.17
C LYS A 11 -1.44 -5.64 -7.77
N LEU A 12 -1.07 -4.52 -7.18
CA LEU A 12 -1.46 -3.21 -7.70
C LEU A 12 -0.84 -2.95 -9.07
N GLU A 13 0.41 -3.35 -9.25
CA GLU A 13 1.09 -3.18 -10.53
C GLU A 13 0.36 -3.94 -11.64
N ASN A 14 -0.14 -5.12 -11.32
CA ASN A 14 -0.88 -5.93 -12.28
C ASN A 14 -2.29 -5.40 -12.54
N LYS A 15 -2.85 -4.66 -11.60
CA LYS A 15 -4.22 -4.20 -11.66
C LYS A 15 -4.37 -2.81 -12.26
N LEU A 16 -3.42 -1.94 -11.99
CA LEU A 16 -3.45 -0.56 -12.45
C LEU A 16 -2.74 -0.42 -13.78
N SER A 17 -3.03 0.69 -14.48
CA SER A 17 -2.22 1.05 -15.63
C SER A 17 -0.80 1.34 -15.16
N GLN A 18 0.16 1.19 -16.05
CA GLN A 18 1.55 1.48 -15.72
C GLN A 18 1.71 2.95 -15.29
N GLU A 19 0.99 3.83 -15.95
CA GLU A 19 1.02 5.25 -15.63
C GLU A 19 0.54 5.51 -14.20
N ASP A 20 -0.60 4.94 -13.84
CA ASP A 20 -1.15 5.12 -12.50
C ASP A 20 -0.26 4.52 -11.42
N PHE A 21 0.26 3.35 -11.68
CA PHE A 21 1.15 2.71 -10.73
C PHE A 21 2.39 3.55 -10.50
N ASN A 22 3.00 4.03 -11.59
CA ASN A 22 4.22 4.83 -11.49
C ASN A 22 3.99 6.18 -10.83
N THR A 23 2.81 6.77 -11.04
CA THR A 23 2.50 8.09 -10.50
C THR A 23 2.13 8.05 -9.03
N TRP A 24 1.35 7.06 -8.63
CA TRP A 24 0.72 7.07 -7.30
C TRP A 24 1.31 6.06 -6.32
N ILE A 25 1.69 4.90 -6.81
CA ILE A 25 2.11 3.81 -5.93
C ILE A 25 3.63 3.76 -5.79
N ARG A 26 4.33 3.86 -6.92
CA ARG A 26 5.80 3.74 -6.90
C ARG A 26 6.49 4.77 -6.00
N PRO A 27 6.00 6.03 -5.91
CA PRO A 27 6.65 7.01 -5.03
C PRO A 27 6.49 6.73 -3.54
N LEU A 28 5.60 5.83 -3.16
CA LEU A 28 5.38 5.54 -1.74
C LEU A 28 6.54 4.77 -1.17
N LYS A 29 6.92 5.14 0.05
CA LYS A 29 7.88 4.37 0.83
C LYS A 29 7.12 3.64 1.91
N ALA A 30 7.40 2.37 2.08
CA ALA A 30 6.68 1.54 3.04
C ALA A 30 7.56 1.20 4.22
N THR A 31 6.95 1.14 5.38
CA THR A 31 7.58 0.63 6.60
C THR A 31 6.64 -0.40 7.18
N GLU A 32 7.14 -1.61 7.41
CA GLU A 32 6.36 -2.67 8.03
C GLU A 32 6.88 -2.93 9.42
N GLU A 33 6.00 -2.78 10.39
CA GLU A 33 6.24 -3.15 11.76
C GLU A 33 5.38 -4.37 12.08
N GLU A 34 5.47 -4.86 13.31
CA GLU A 34 4.76 -6.06 13.68
C GLU A 34 3.25 -5.95 13.45
N ASN A 35 2.68 -4.79 13.79
CA ASN A 35 1.24 -4.59 13.70
C ASN A 35 0.81 -3.52 12.71
N THR A 36 1.74 -2.88 12.02
CA THR A 36 1.38 -1.77 11.14
C THR A 36 2.10 -1.84 9.80
N LEU A 37 1.43 -1.33 8.80
CA LEU A 37 2.01 -1.04 7.50
C LEU A 37 1.84 0.46 7.27
N GLU A 38 2.94 1.20 7.25
CA GLU A 38 2.90 2.63 7.01
C GLU A 38 3.35 2.93 5.60
N LEU A 39 2.55 3.73 4.91
CA LEU A 39 2.90 4.18 3.56
C LEU A 39 3.17 5.67 3.59
N LEU A 40 4.42 6.03 3.35
CA LEU A 40 4.88 7.41 3.39
C LEU A 40 4.79 8.01 2.00
N ALA A 41 3.97 9.04 1.87
CA ALA A 41 3.82 9.76 0.60
C ALA A 41 4.82 10.92 0.54
N PRO A 42 5.28 11.28 -0.68
CA PRO A 42 6.26 12.36 -0.81
C PRO A 42 5.68 13.75 -0.60
N ASN A 43 4.37 13.93 -0.73
CA ASN A 43 3.73 15.22 -0.54
C ASN A 43 2.24 15.05 -0.27
N ASP A 44 1.58 16.16 0.11
CA ASP A 44 0.16 16.17 0.44
C ASP A 44 -0.73 15.72 -0.72
N PHE A 45 -0.37 16.10 -1.92
CA PHE A 45 -1.17 15.80 -3.10
C PHE A 45 -1.28 14.29 -3.29
N ILE A 46 -0.15 13.60 -3.23
CA ILE A 46 -0.14 12.15 -3.38
C ILE A 46 -0.80 11.48 -2.19
N LEU A 47 -0.53 11.97 -0.98
CA LEU A 47 -1.17 11.42 0.21
C LEU A 47 -2.69 11.46 0.09
N ASN A 48 -3.24 12.61 -0.25
CA ASN A 48 -4.68 12.77 -0.35
C ASN A 48 -5.28 11.92 -1.46
N TYR A 49 -4.60 11.82 -2.57
CA TYR A 49 -5.07 11.01 -3.68
C TYR A 49 -5.11 9.52 -3.32
N ILE A 50 -4.05 9.05 -2.68
CA ILE A 50 -3.96 7.65 -2.27
C ILE A 50 -5.04 7.32 -1.25
N GLU A 51 -5.22 8.18 -0.26
CA GLU A 51 -6.23 7.95 0.76
C GLU A 51 -7.63 7.89 0.16
N LYS A 52 -7.89 8.76 -0.80
CA LYS A 52 -9.20 8.85 -1.39
C LYS A 52 -9.50 7.75 -2.39
N ASN A 53 -8.50 7.35 -3.17
CA ASN A 53 -8.72 6.49 -4.32
C ASN A 53 -8.19 5.07 -4.15
N PHE A 54 -7.22 4.86 -3.29
CA PHE A 54 -6.54 3.56 -3.20
C PHE A 54 -6.58 2.92 -1.81
N SER A 55 -7.00 3.65 -0.78
CA SER A 55 -6.95 3.10 0.58
C SER A 55 -7.80 1.85 0.70
N GLU A 56 -8.99 1.87 0.11
CA GLU A 56 -9.88 0.71 0.16
C GLU A 56 -9.27 -0.49 -0.55
N GLU A 57 -8.69 -0.25 -1.71
CA GLU A 57 -8.07 -1.30 -2.49
C GLU A 57 -6.87 -1.90 -1.75
N ILE A 58 -6.04 -1.05 -1.16
CA ILE A 58 -4.88 -1.51 -0.41
C ILE A 58 -5.31 -2.27 0.84
N ASN A 59 -6.36 -1.81 1.52
CA ASN A 59 -6.91 -2.54 2.66
C ASN A 59 -7.42 -3.91 2.26
N LYS A 60 -8.08 -4.02 1.13
CA LYS A 60 -8.56 -5.30 0.64
C LYS A 60 -7.40 -6.27 0.39
N LEU A 61 -6.34 -5.77 -0.23
CA LEU A 61 -5.17 -6.61 -0.49
C LEU A 61 -4.49 -7.00 0.81
N ASN A 62 -4.37 -6.07 1.74
CA ASN A 62 -3.81 -6.36 3.05
C ASN A 62 -4.61 -7.47 3.73
N ASN A 63 -5.94 -7.35 3.70
CA ASN A 63 -6.81 -8.35 4.33
C ASN A 63 -6.80 -9.68 3.60
N SER A 64 -6.59 -9.68 2.29
CA SER A 64 -6.59 -10.92 1.52
C SER A 64 -5.44 -11.83 1.89
N PHE A 65 -4.40 -11.30 2.53
CA PHE A 65 -3.27 -12.10 2.98
C PHE A 65 -3.44 -12.64 4.39
N LEU A 66 -4.60 -12.41 5.02
CA LEU A 66 -4.91 -12.97 6.34
C LEU A 66 -4.91 -14.48 6.37
N TYR A 67 -5.34 -15.08 5.26
CA TYR A 67 -5.48 -16.54 5.19
C TYR A 67 -4.17 -17.22 4.81
N THR A 68 -3.10 -16.42 4.76
CA THR A 68 -1.76 -16.93 4.56
C THR A 68 -1.01 -16.79 5.88
N ARG A 69 0.29 -16.88 5.86
CA ARG A 69 1.10 -16.74 7.06
C ARG A 69 1.39 -15.30 7.46
N TYR A 70 0.80 -14.33 6.75
CA TYR A 70 1.04 -12.93 7.06
C TYR A 70 0.01 -12.44 8.06
N PRO A 71 0.43 -11.85 9.18
CA PRO A 71 -0.52 -11.26 10.11
C PRO A 71 -1.14 -10.01 9.53
N GLN A 72 -2.37 -9.74 9.91
CA GLN A 72 -3.03 -8.51 9.50
C GLN A 72 -2.34 -7.33 10.17
N LYS A 73 -2.05 -6.30 9.38
CA LYS A 73 -1.43 -5.08 9.89
C LYS A 73 -2.39 -3.91 9.71
N ILE A 74 -2.30 -2.96 10.63
CA ILE A 74 -3.07 -1.72 10.53
C ILE A 74 -2.41 -0.86 9.47
N LEU A 75 -3.20 -0.47 8.48
CA LEU A 75 -2.71 0.38 7.39
C LEU A 75 -2.76 1.84 7.81
N THR A 76 -1.66 2.54 7.63
CA THR A 76 -1.54 3.95 7.97
C THR A 76 -0.88 4.69 6.81
N PHE A 77 -1.45 5.82 6.42
CA PHE A 77 -0.87 6.70 5.41
C PHE A 77 -0.31 7.94 6.10
N ILE A 78 0.93 8.30 5.80
CA ILE A 78 1.58 9.47 6.39
C ILE A 78 2.40 10.22 5.35
N LEU A 79 2.79 11.41 5.75
CA LEU A 79 3.73 12.21 4.95
C LEU A 79 5.15 11.97 5.44
#